data_563d6c51b8f2f6d8ca533155d465f9a5
#
_entry.id   563d6c51b8f2f6d8ca533155d465f9a5
#
_cell.length_a   1.000
_cell.length_b   1.000
_cell.length_c   1.000
_cell.angle_alpha   90.00
_cell.angle_beta   90.00
_cell.angle_gamma   90.00
#
_symmetry.space_group_name_H-M   'P 1'
#
loop_
_entity.id
_entity.type
_entity.pdbx_description
1 polymer ?
#
loop_
_entity_poly.entity_id
_entity_poly.type
_entity_poly.pdbx_seq_one_letter_code
_entity_poly.pdbx_strand_id
1 'polypeptide(L)'
;MKFLLAAALLATLAVYSHDFSVQDTQSRVLLRLEDDWALALIRRDAAVFRRLLADGFIYTEDDRTVSRDDVLHDVVAGLDTVTTAHNEAMRVHRFGATAVVTGWLVVGGHGPNGSFDRRYRFTDTWVSRDARWQIVAAHDYLVPATHR
;
A
#
# COMPACT_ATOMS: atom_id res chain seq x y z
N MET A 1 33.91 -12.55 -38.41
CA MET A 1 32.46 -12.37 -38.15
C MET A 1 31.90 -13.12 -36.93
N LYS A 2 32.70 -13.78 -36.07
CA LYS A 2 32.22 -14.54 -34.89
C LYS A 2 32.27 -13.75 -33.56
N PHE A 3 32.94 -12.61 -33.50
CA PHE A 3 33.11 -11.84 -32.24
C PHE A 3 32.04 -10.77 -32.00
N LEU A 4 31.29 -10.34 -33.02
CA LEU A 4 30.23 -9.34 -32.86
C LEU A 4 28.93 -9.90 -32.25
N LEU A 5 28.65 -11.19 -32.37
CA LEU A 5 27.47 -11.84 -31.79
C LEU A 5 27.58 -12.05 -30.27
N ALA A 6 28.79 -12.25 -29.75
CA ALA A 6 29.00 -12.44 -28.30
C ALA A 6 28.88 -11.14 -27.48
N ALA A 7 29.29 -10.00 -28.08
CA ALA A 7 29.14 -8.69 -27.41
C ALA A 7 27.68 -8.22 -27.33
N ALA A 8 26.87 -8.52 -28.33
CA ALA A 8 25.44 -8.18 -28.32
C ALA A 8 24.65 -9.01 -27.30
N LEU A 9 25.03 -10.27 -27.07
CA LEU A 9 24.38 -11.15 -26.10
C LEU A 9 24.67 -10.74 -24.66
N LEU A 10 25.90 -10.27 -24.38
CA LEU A 10 26.30 -9.78 -23.06
C LEU A 10 25.62 -8.44 -22.70
N ALA A 11 25.43 -7.57 -23.68
CA ALA A 11 24.75 -6.29 -23.47
C ALA A 11 23.24 -6.50 -23.16
N THR A 12 22.57 -7.43 -23.83
CA THR A 12 21.17 -7.77 -23.58
C THR A 12 20.95 -8.40 -22.20
N LEU A 13 21.85 -9.25 -21.74
CA LEU A 13 21.79 -9.84 -20.39
C LEU A 13 22.00 -8.80 -19.29
N ALA A 14 22.87 -7.83 -19.47
CA ALA A 14 23.12 -6.76 -18.49
C ALA A 14 21.91 -5.82 -18.36
N VAL A 15 21.23 -5.48 -19.44
CA VAL A 15 20.01 -4.67 -19.42
C VAL A 15 18.87 -5.41 -18.71
N TYR A 16 18.69 -6.69 -18.98
CA TYR A 16 17.67 -7.51 -18.32
C TYR A 16 17.93 -7.62 -16.81
N SER A 17 19.15 -7.85 -16.40
CA SER A 17 19.51 -7.96 -14.97
C SER A 17 19.32 -6.66 -14.22
N HIS A 18 19.55 -5.52 -14.87
CA HIS A 18 19.36 -4.20 -14.27
C HIS A 18 17.87 -3.89 -14.06
N ASP A 19 17.02 -4.24 -14.98
CA ASP A 19 15.58 -4.01 -14.91
C ASP A 19 14.94 -4.84 -13.79
N PHE A 20 15.31 -6.11 -13.65
CA PHE A 20 14.87 -6.97 -12.56
C PHE A 20 15.27 -6.43 -11.16
N SER A 21 16.47 -5.91 -11.00
CA SER A 21 16.95 -5.38 -9.72
C SER A 21 16.23 -4.08 -9.32
N VAL A 22 15.92 -3.22 -10.28
CA VAL A 22 15.16 -1.99 -10.07
C VAL A 22 13.69 -2.30 -9.73
N GLN A 23 13.07 -3.24 -10.42
CA GLN A 23 11.70 -3.67 -10.11
C GLN A 23 11.57 -4.23 -8.69
N ASP A 24 12.52 -5.06 -8.26
CA ASP A 24 12.53 -5.61 -6.91
C ASP A 24 12.72 -4.52 -5.86
N THR A 25 13.59 -3.55 -6.11
CA THR A 25 13.81 -2.41 -5.21
C THR A 25 12.55 -1.55 -5.07
N GLN A 26 11.86 -1.23 -6.18
CA GLN A 26 10.63 -0.44 -6.14
C GLN A 26 9.49 -1.19 -5.45
N SER A 27 9.38 -2.49 -5.64
CA SER A 27 8.41 -3.32 -4.93
C SER A 27 8.63 -3.29 -3.43
N ARG A 28 9.89 -3.38 -2.97
CA ARG A 28 10.23 -3.25 -1.55
C ARG A 28 9.90 -1.87 -0.98
N VAL A 29 10.04 -0.81 -1.77
CA VAL A 29 9.62 0.54 -1.36
C VAL A 29 8.11 0.56 -1.12
N LEU A 30 7.32 0.04 -2.05
CA LEU A 30 5.85 0.01 -1.92
C LEU A 30 5.40 -0.78 -0.70
N LEU A 31 5.98 -1.96 -0.45
CA LEU A 31 5.66 -2.76 0.74
C LEU A 31 5.94 -1.99 2.04
N ARG A 32 7.04 -1.23 2.10
CA ARG A 32 7.32 -0.37 3.27
C ARG A 32 6.33 0.78 3.41
N LEU A 33 5.86 1.36 2.32
CA LEU A 33 4.84 2.42 2.37
C LEU A 33 3.49 1.90 2.89
N GLU A 34 3.13 0.65 2.55
CA GLU A 34 1.98 -0.03 3.16
C GLU A 34 2.18 -0.27 4.67
N ASP A 35 3.37 -0.68 5.09
CA ASP A 35 3.68 -0.84 6.51
C ASP A 35 3.70 0.52 7.24
N ASP A 36 4.16 1.59 6.59
CA ASP A 36 4.06 2.97 7.12
C ASP A 36 2.59 3.36 7.35
N TRP A 37 1.67 2.98 6.44
CA TRP A 37 0.24 3.18 6.62
C TRP A 37 -0.28 2.47 7.88
N ALA A 38 -0.02 1.17 8.02
CA ALA A 38 -0.46 0.40 9.19
C ALA A 38 0.07 1.02 10.50
N LEU A 39 1.34 1.41 10.51
CA LEU A 39 1.97 2.01 11.68
C LEU A 39 1.39 3.40 12.02
N ALA A 40 1.02 4.18 10.99
CA ALA A 40 0.41 5.48 11.15
C ALA A 40 -1.00 5.41 11.76
N LEU A 41 -1.75 4.32 11.53
CA LEU A 41 -3.03 4.08 12.21
C LEU A 41 -2.85 3.99 13.73
N ILE A 42 -1.86 3.22 14.20
CA ILE A 42 -1.57 3.08 15.65
C ILE A 42 -1.18 4.42 16.26
N ARG A 43 -0.39 5.22 15.54
CA ARG A 43 0.16 6.49 16.02
C ARG A 43 -0.76 7.68 15.81
N ARG A 44 -1.86 7.51 15.11
CA ARG A 44 -2.72 8.61 14.62
C ARG A 44 -1.93 9.69 13.87
N ASP A 45 -0.96 9.24 13.05
CA ASP A 45 -0.01 10.13 12.37
C ASP A 45 -0.55 10.66 11.05
N ALA A 46 -1.31 11.74 11.10
CA ALA A 46 -1.83 12.40 9.92
C ALA A 46 -0.73 12.92 8.97
N ALA A 47 0.50 13.16 9.45
CA ALA A 47 1.58 13.63 8.58
C ALA A 47 2.03 12.54 7.62
N VAL A 48 2.09 11.27 8.08
CA VAL A 48 2.35 10.12 7.22
C VAL A 48 1.26 10.00 6.16
N PHE A 49 -0.02 10.06 6.54
CA PHE A 49 -1.13 9.98 5.59
C PHE A 49 -1.10 11.13 4.57
N ARG A 50 -0.82 12.38 4.97
CA ARG A 50 -0.66 13.50 4.02
C ARG A 50 0.42 13.26 2.98
N ARG A 51 1.49 12.55 3.35
CA ARG A 51 2.59 12.20 2.44
C ARG A 51 2.21 11.06 1.50
N LEU A 52 1.50 10.05 2.01
CA LEU A 52 1.11 8.86 1.25
C LEU A 52 -0.03 9.14 0.28
N LEU A 53 -1.06 9.88 0.70
CA LEU A 53 -2.26 10.14 -0.09
C LEU A 53 -2.01 11.22 -1.14
N ALA A 54 -2.31 10.91 -2.41
CA ALA A 54 -2.30 11.90 -3.48
C ALA A 54 -3.45 12.90 -3.33
N ASP A 55 -3.31 14.07 -3.97
CA ASP A 55 -4.46 14.95 -4.17
C ASP A 55 -5.49 14.23 -5.04
N GLY A 56 -6.77 14.32 -4.65
CA GLY A 56 -7.85 13.57 -5.31
C GLY A 56 -7.90 12.08 -4.99
N PHE A 57 -7.19 11.63 -3.94
CA PHE A 57 -7.27 10.26 -3.43
C PHE A 57 -8.72 9.84 -3.14
N ILE A 58 -9.05 8.61 -3.53
CA ILE A 58 -10.37 8.00 -3.33
C ILE A 58 -10.18 6.74 -2.47
N TYR A 59 -10.94 6.65 -1.41
CA TYR A 59 -11.02 5.46 -0.58
C TYR A 59 -12.42 4.86 -0.60
N THR A 60 -12.52 3.57 -0.86
CA THR A 60 -13.77 2.83 -0.78
C THR A 60 -13.64 1.74 0.28
N GLU A 61 -14.56 1.73 1.23
CA GLU A 61 -14.64 0.75 2.30
C GLU A 61 -16.07 0.19 2.33
N ASP A 62 -16.21 -1.09 2.08
CA ASP A 62 -17.51 -1.77 1.95
C ASP A 62 -18.42 -1.04 0.92
N ASP A 63 -19.44 -0.32 1.38
CA ASP A 63 -20.40 0.42 0.55
C ASP A 63 -20.18 1.95 0.54
N ARG A 64 -19.10 2.45 1.16
CA ARG A 64 -18.84 3.88 1.29
C ARG A 64 -17.68 4.33 0.41
N THR A 65 -17.78 5.57 -0.05
CA THR A 65 -16.65 6.29 -0.64
C THR A 65 -16.27 7.45 0.29
N VAL A 66 -14.99 7.54 0.60
CA VAL A 66 -14.43 8.49 1.56
C VAL A 66 -13.35 9.31 0.86
N SER A 67 -13.34 10.61 1.08
CA SER A 67 -12.34 11.51 0.51
C SER A 67 -11.02 11.48 1.31
N ARG A 68 -9.97 12.05 0.69
CA ARG A 68 -8.69 12.27 1.38
C ARG A 68 -8.83 13.02 2.69
N ASP A 69 -9.64 14.08 2.69
CA ASP A 69 -9.82 14.93 3.88
C ASP A 69 -10.58 14.21 4.98
N ASP A 70 -11.57 13.38 4.61
CA ASP A 70 -12.28 12.55 5.59
C ASP A 70 -11.33 11.51 6.23
N VAL A 71 -10.47 10.86 5.43
CA VAL A 71 -9.46 9.93 5.98
C VAL A 71 -8.52 10.65 6.95
N LEU A 72 -8.02 11.82 6.59
CA LEU A 72 -7.14 12.62 7.44
C LEU A 72 -7.83 13.06 8.75
N HIS A 73 -9.12 13.38 8.66
CA HIS A 73 -9.93 13.71 9.83
C HIS A 73 -10.10 12.49 10.74
N ASP A 74 -10.50 11.36 10.16
CA ASP A 74 -10.79 10.13 10.92
C ASP A 74 -9.55 9.55 11.60
N VAL A 75 -8.38 9.67 10.99
CA VAL A 75 -7.11 9.26 11.62
C VAL A 75 -6.88 10.01 12.93
N VAL A 76 -7.20 11.32 12.99
CA VAL A 76 -6.95 12.16 14.17
C VAL A 76 -8.11 12.12 15.16
N ALA A 77 -9.33 12.23 14.67
CA ALA A 77 -10.55 12.46 15.48
C ALA A 77 -11.47 11.24 15.57
N GLY A 78 -11.16 10.15 14.87
CA GLY A 78 -11.95 8.92 14.91
C GLY A 78 -12.06 8.34 16.32
N LEU A 79 -13.21 7.73 16.61
CA LEU A 79 -13.55 7.20 17.93
C LEU A 79 -12.84 5.89 18.26
N ASP A 80 -12.45 5.13 17.24
CA ASP A 80 -11.70 3.89 17.42
C ASP A 80 -10.22 4.20 17.73
N THR A 81 -9.66 3.47 18.69
CA THR A 81 -8.23 3.49 19.01
C THR A 81 -7.60 2.21 18.54
N VAL A 82 -6.77 2.27 17.50
CA VAL A 82 -5.99 1.14 17.00
C VAL A 82 -4.77 0.96 17.90
N THR A 83 -4.60 -0.22 18.45
CA THR A 83 -3.47 -0.59 19.31
C THR A 83 -2.47 -1.50 18.59
N THR A 84 -2.95 -2.28 17.63
CA THR A 84 -2.15 -3.14 16.78
C THR A 84 -2.60 -2.99 15.33
N ALA A 85 -1.64 -2.94 14.40
CA ALA A 85 -1.89 -2.97 12.97
C ALA A 85 -0.68 -3.58 12.27
N HIS A 86 -0.92 -4.47 11.32
CA HIS A 86 0.13 -5.04 10.46
C HIS A 86 -0.46 -5.56 9.16
N ASN A 87 0.38 -5.63 8.15
CA ASN A 87 0.01 -6.20 6.86
C ASN A 87 0.46 -7.66 6.73
N GLU A 88 -0.31 -8.45 5.98
CA GLU A 88 -0.01 -9.84 5.70
C GLU A 88 -0.14 -10.16 4.21
N ALA A 89 0.67 -11.10 3.72
CA ALA A 89 0.61 -11.67 2.38
C ALA A 89 0.52 -10.62 1.25
N MET A 90 1.24 -9.51 1.41
CA MET A 90 1.26 -8.44 0.43
C MET A 90 1.90 -8.89 -0.89
N ARG A 91 1.34 -8.40 -2.01
CA ARG A 91 1.85 -8.61 -3.36
C ARG A 91 1.82 -7.31 -4.14
N VAL A 92 2.91 -7.02 -4.85
CA VAL A 92 3.04 -5.83 -5.70
C VAL A 92 2.94 -6.24 -7.17
N HIS A 93 2.06 -5.58 -7.90
CA HIS A 93 1.89 -5.72 -9.34
C HIS A 93 2.25 -4.39 -10.01
N ARG A 94 3.32 -4.38 -10.83
CA ARG A 94 3.87 -3.17 -11.45
C ARG A 94 3.38 -2.98 -12.88
N PHE A 95 3.05 -1.72 -13.22
CA PHE A 95 2.60 -1.28 -14.53
C PHE A 95 3.28 0.06 -14.88
N GLY A 96 4.60 0.03 -15.10
CA GLY A 96 5.39 1.25 -15.32
C GLY A 96 5.43 2.13 -14.06
N ALA A 97 4.93 3.37 -14.18
CA ALA A 97 4.83 4.33 -13.08
C ALA A 97 3.61 4.09 -12.17
N THR A 98 2.84 3.04 -12.43
CA THR A 98 1.69 2.64 -11.60
C THR A 98 1.98 1.27 -10.97
N ALA A 99 1.48 1.05 -9.78
CA ALA A 99 1.51 -0.25 -9.13
C ALA A 99 0.18 -0.51 -8.41
N VAL A 100 -0.19 -1.78 -8.33
CA VAL A 100 -1.30 -2.25 -7.49
C VAL A 100 -0.69 -3.12 -6.39
N VAL A 101 -0.97 -2.79 -5.15
CA VAL A 101 -0.60 -3.59 -3.99
C VAL A 101 -1.86 -4.25 -3.43
N THR A 102 -1.80 -5.54 -3.24
CA THR A 102 -2.87 -6.29 -2.59
C THR A 102 -2.34 -6.97 -1.35
N GLY A 103 -3.18 -7.10 -0.33
CA GLY A 103 -2.76 -7.73 0.91
C GLY A 103 -3.90 -7.89 1.88
N TRP A 104 -3.55 -8.11 3.12
CA TRP A 104 -4.43 -8.11 4.26
C TRP A 104 -3.92 -7.10 5.27
N LEU A 105 -4.82 -6.26 5.77
CA LEU A 105 -4.57 -5.40 6.93
C LEU A 105 -5.27 -6.01 8.13
N VAL A 106 -4.52 -6.32 9.17
CA VAL A 106 -5.05 -6.83 10.44
C VAL A 106 -4.90 -5.74 11.48
N VAL A 107 -6.01 -5.35 12.09
CA VAL A 107 -6.06 -4.28 13.09
C VAL A 107 -6.77 -4.76 14.34
N GLY A 108 -6.21 -4.43 15.50
CA GLY A 108 -6.83 -4.64 16.80
C GLY A 108 -6.88 -3.34 17.57
N GLY A 109 -7.89 -3.20 18.42
CA GLY A 109 -8.06 -2.01 19.20
C GLY A 109 -9.33 -1.99 20.02
N HIS A 110 -9.78 -0.79 20.37
CA HIS A 110 -11.02 -0.57 21.09
C HIS A 110 -11.73 0.71 20.62
N GLY A 111 -13.02 0.70 20.71
CA GLY A 111 -13.89 1.81 20.33
C GLY A 111 -15.12 1.88 21.26
N PRO A 112 -16.12 2.70 20.90
CA PRO A 112 -17.34 2.87 21.71
C PRO A 112 -18.10 1.57 21.99
N ASN A 113 -17.98 0.58 21.10
CA ASN A 113 -18.65 -0.71 21.21
C ASN A 113 -17.77 -1.82 21.82
N GLY A 114 -16.63 -1.48 22.42
CA GLY A 114 -15.69 -2.42 23.03
C GLY A 114 -14.46 -2.71 22.18
N SER A 115 -13.77 -3.79 22.51
CA SER A 115 -12.58 -4.23 21.77
C SER A 115 -12.95 -4.83 20.42
N PHE A 116 -12.07 -4.70 19.46
CA PHE A 116 -12.22 -5.29 18.13
C PHE A 116 -10.92 -5.90 17.64
N ASP A 117 -11.07 -6.97 16.84
CA ASP A 117 -10.08 -7.53 15.94
C ASP A 117 -10.72 -7.60 14.56
N ARG A 118 -10.14 -6.89 13.58
CA ARG A 118 -10.68 -6.77 12.23
C ARG A 118 -9.61 -7.18 11.22
N ARG A 119 -10.04 -7.83 10.15
CA ARG A 119 -9.18 -8.20 9.03
C ARG A 119 -9.79 -7.69 7.74
N TYR A 120 -9.05 -6.84 7.05
CA TYR A 120 -9.45 -6.25 5.79
C TYR A 120 -8.68 -6.87 4.64
N ARG A 121 -9.36 -7.15 3.54
CA ARG A 121 -8.70 -7.42 2.27
C ARG A 121 -8.56 -6.10 1.55
N PHE A 122 -7.34 -5.69 1.21
CA PHE A 122 -7.12 -4.43 0.54
C PHE A 122 -6.60 -4.58 -0.89
N THR A 123 -6.87 -3.55 -1.70
CA THR A 123 -6.34 -3.34 -3.05
C THR A 123 -6.05 -1.86 -3.22
N ASP A 124 -4.78 -1.52 -3.26
CA ASP A 124 -4.31 -0.14 -3.29
C ASP A 124 -3.59 0.17 -4.59
N THR A 125 -3.94 1.30 -5.18
CA THR A 125 -3.33 1.77 -6.43
C THR A 125 -2.38 2.91 -6.15
N TRP A 126 -1.12 2.70 -6.49
CA TRP A 126 -0.01 3.62 -6.31
C TRP A 126 0.45 4.20 -7.64
N VAL A 127 0.82 5.47 -7.65
CA VAL A 127 1.40 6.15 -8.81
C VAL A 127 2.69 6.85 -8.40
N SER A 128 3.75 6.66 -9.18
CA SER A 128 5.01 7.37 -9.03
C SER A 128 4.99 8.66 -9.84
N ARG A 129 5.14 9.81 -9.16
CA ARG A 129 5.31 11.13 -9.75
C ARG A 129 6.49 11.80 -9.09
N ASP A 130 7.40 12.39 -9.89
CA ASP A 130 8.60 13.06 -9.39
C ASP A 130 9.40 12.19 -8.41
N ALA A 131 9.62 10.93 -8.77
CA ALA A 131 10.30 9.90 -7.99
C ALA A 131 9.66 9.60 -6.61
N ARG A 132 8.42 10.00 -6.39
CA ARG A 132 7.65 9.76 -5.17
C ARG A 132 6.42 8.90 -5.46
N TRP A 133 6.25 7.83 -4.70
CA TRP A 133 5.04 7.02 -4.72
C TRP A 133 3.95 7.65 -3.86
N GLN A 134 2.75 7.77 -4.42
CA GLN A 134 1.54 8.18 -3.71
C GLN A 134 0.39 7.25 -4.08
N ILE A 135 -0.44 6.96 -3.11
CA ILE A 135 -1.66 6.18 -3.30
C ILE A 135 -2.75 7.10 -3.86
N VAL A 136 -3.36 6.68 -4.97
CA VAL A 136 -4.42 7.43 -5.66
C VAL A 136 -5.80 6.85 -5.40
N ALA A 137 -5.86 5.54 -5.13
CA ALA A 137 -7.10 4.85 -4.77
C ALA A 137 -6.80 3.69 -3.83
N ALA A 138 -7.63 3.52 -2.82
CA ALA A 138 -7.63 2.37 -1.93
C ALA A 138 -9.03 1.74 -1.88
N HIS A 139 -9.06 0.42 -1.77
CA HIS A 139 -10.28 -0.31 -1.51
C HIS A 139 -10.04 -1.35 -0.42
N ASP A 140 -10.83 -1.27 0.62
CA ASP A 140 -10.82 -2.21 1.73
C ASP A 140 -12.18 -2.92 1.83
N TYR A 141 -12.10 -4.20 2.13
CA TYR A 141 -13.26 -5.03 2.41
C TYR A 141 -13.06 -5.73 3.76
N LEU A 142 -13.97 -5.47 4.71
CA LEU A 142 -13.97 -6.14 6.01
C LEU A 142 -14.40 -7.60 5.84
N VAL A 143 -13.49 -8.52 6.13
CA VAL A 143 -13.79 -9.95 6.07
C VAL A 143 -14.55 -10.35 7.32
N PRO A 144 -15.76 -10.93 7.19
CA PRO A 144 -16.51 -11.41 8.33
C PRO A 144 -15.72 -12.44 9.13
N ALA A 145 -15.78 -12.33 10.47
CA ALA A 145 -15.22 -13.36 11.34
C ALA A 145 -15.89 -14.70 11.02
N THR A 146 -15.09 -15.68 10.61
CA THR A 146 -15.62 -17.04 10.45
C THR A 146 -15.92 -17.57 11.84
N HIS A 147 -17.20 -17.70 12.16
CA HIS A 147 -17.61 -18.49 13.33
C HIS A 147 -17.15 -19.94 13.11
N ARG A 148 -16.14 -20.36 13.84
CA ARG A 148 -15.76 -21.77 13.96
C ARG A 148 -16.57 -22.44 15.06
#